data_cb2bc31988ca0b70bc02f58648db365e
#
_entry.id   cb2bc31988ca0b70bc02f58648db365e
#
_cell.length_a   1.000
_cell.length_b   1.000
_cell.length_c   1.000
_cell.angle_alpha   90.00
_cell.angle_beta   90.00
_cell.angle_gamma   90.00
#
_symmetry.space_group_name_H-M   'P 1'
#
loop_
_entity.id
_entity.type
_entity.pdbx_description
1 polymer ?
#
loop_
_entity_poly.entity_id
_entity_poly.type
_entity_poly.pdbx_seq_one_letter_code
_entity_poly.pdbx_strand_id
1 'polypeptide(L)'
;MKRRGKVENIKSSEPSELSVFINKYSPIFSEIRKRILFTLSVFAAASVSGFVFYERIIKFLIDLLSLKGINIVFTSPFQFINLAISCGIASGLVFVFPLLIYQFLSFLRPALRTKEYKMVVRSLPFSIVLFLSGFSFGFLIMKWQIQIFLTRSVSLGIGNILDISRLLSTVLLTSMFLGIGFQFPIILLLLLRIGIIKHNQLSKKRLWVYLGSFIFAIVLPADSILADILITLPLIVLFE
;
A
#
# COMPACT_ATOMS: atom_id res chain seq x y z
N MET A 1 -57.42 -52.55 -27.89
CA MET A 1 -55.96 -52.52 -28.16
C MET A 1 -55.34 -51.33 -27.46
N LYS A 2 -54.68 -51.59 -26.37
CA LYS A 2 -54.26 -50.58 -25.32
C LYS A 2 -52.74 -50.35 -25.46
N ARG A 3 -52.31 -49.19 -26.00
CA ARG A 3 -50.91 -48.82 -26.02
C ARG A 3 -50.61 -48.00 -24.77
N ARG A 4 -49.86 -48.58 -23.85
CA ARG A 4 -49.27 -47.88 -22.68
C ARG A 4 -48.05 -47.07 -23.19
N GLY A 5 -48.12 -45.74 -23.08
CA GLY A 5 -46.98 -44.87 -23.22
C GLY A 5 -46.07 -45.04 -22.00
N LYS A 6 -44.84 -45.36 -22.29
CA LYS A 6 -43.73 -45.49 -21.35
C LYS A 6 -43.30 -44.07 -20.94
N VAL A 7 -43.58 -43.72 -19.68
CA VAL A 7 -43.04 -42.48 -19.09
C VAL A 7 -41.58 -42.71 -18.87
N GLU A 8 -40.80 -42.03 -19.67
CA GLU A 8 -39.34 -42.01 -19.57
C GLU A 8 -38.95 -41.21 -18.35
N ASN A 9 -38.37 -41.91 -17.37
CA ASN A 9 -37.84 -41.37 -16.13
C ASN A 9 -36.72 -40.39 -16.51
N ILE A 10 -36.97 -39.09 -16.37
CA ILE A 10 -35.94 -38.04 -16.42
C ILE A 10 -35.00 -38.33 -15.27
N LYS A 11 -33.86 -38.93 -15.58
CA LYS A 11 -32.72 -39.05 -14.70
C LYS A 11 -32.45 -37.65 -14.12
N SER A 12 -32.64 -37.51 -12.82
CA SER A 12 -32.13 -36.39 -12.03
C SER A 12 -30.65 -36.30 -12.34
N SER A 13 -30.27 -35.29 -13.12
CA SER A 13 -28.88 -34.96 -13.41
C SER A 13 -28.17 -34.76 -12.11
N GLU A 14 -27.20 -35.62 -11.79
CA GLU A 14 -26.23 -35.36 -10.75
C GLU A 14 -25.69 -33.95 -10.95
N PRO A 15 -25.63 -33.13 -9.88
CA PRO A 15 -25.09 -31.77 -10.00
C PRO A 15 -23.67 -31.90 -10.57
N SER A 16 -23.42 -31.29 -11.73
CA SER A 16 -22.10 -31.31 -12.34
C SER A 16 -21.07 -30.86 -11.32
N GLU A 17 -19.89 -31.49 -11.29
CA GLU A 17 -18.80 -31.12 -10.35
C GLU A 17 -18.57 -29.60 -10.31
N LEU A 18 -18.80 -28.95 -11.44
CA LEU A 18 -18.72 -27.49 -11.60
C LEU A 18 -19.79 -26.74 -10.80
N SER A 19 -21.03 -27.25 -10.74
CA SER A 19 -22.10 -26.63 -9.94
C SER A 19 -21.88 -26.81 -8.43
N VAL A 20 -21.35 -27.95 -8.02
CA VAL A 20 -20.94 -28.20 -6.64
C VAL A 20 -19.78 -27.30 -6.24
N PHE A 21 -18.79 -27.12 -7.13
CA PHE A 21 -17.67 -26.21 -6.94
C PHE A 21 -18.15 -24.75 -6.81
N ILE A 22 -18.98 -24.28 -7.73
CA ILE A 22 -19.53 -22.91 -7.71
C ILE A 22 -20.32 -22.67 -6.42
N ASN A 23 -21.21 -23.59 -6.02
CA ASN A 23 -22.01 -23.43 -4.81
C ASN A 23 -21.17 -23.43 -3.52
N LYS A 24 -20.07 -24.20 -3.48
CA LYS A 24 -19.16 -24.26 -2.35
C LYS A 24 -18.38 -22.96 -2.16
N TYR A 25 -17.94 -22.33 -3.25
CA TYR A 25 -17.09 -21.13 -3.21
C TYR A 25 -17.87 -19.81 -3.37
N SER A 26 -19.10 -19.86 -3.83
CA SER A 26 -19.99 -18.69 -4.01
C SER A 26 -20.09 -17.77 -2.78
N PRO A 27 -20.27 -18.29 -1.53
CA PRO A 27 -20.35 -17.44 -0.35
C PRO A 27 -19.02 -16.72 -0.07
N ILE A 28 -17.89 -17.38 -0.33
CA ILE A 28 -16.56 -16.78 -0.13
C ILE A 28 -16.35 -15.63 -1.12
N PHE A 29 -16.66 -15.85 -2.39
CA PHE A 29 -16.56 -14.82 -3.43
C PHE A 29 -17.48 -13.63 -3.16
N SER A 30 -18.70 -13.88 -2.68
CA SER A 30 -19.63 -12.81 -2.35
C SER A 30 -19.16 -11.96 -1.15
N GLU A 31 -18.52 -12.57 -0.16
CA GLU A 31 -17.94 -11.86 0.98
C GLU A 31 -16.73 -11.02 0.56
N ILE A 32 -15.82 -11.58 -0.23
CA ILE A 32 -14.66 -10.86 -0.79
C ILE A 32 -15.13 -9.65 -1.61
N ARG A 33 -16.11 -9.84 -2.50
CA ARG A 33 -16.66 -8.75 -3.32
C ARG A 33 -17.22 -7.61 -2.46
N LYS A 34 -18.02 -7.92 -1.44
CA LYS A 34 -18.59 -6.90 -0.53
C LYS A 34 -17.49 -6.12 0.19
N ARG A 35 -16.46 -6.80 0.67
CA ARG A 35 -15.32 -6.19 1.36
C ARG A 35 -14.52 -5.28 0.44
N ILE A 36 -14.21 -5.74 -0.79
CA ILE A 36 -13.51 -4.94 -1.79
C ILE A 36 -14.32 -3.71 -2.17
N LEU A 37 -15.62 -3.86 -2.44
CA LEU A 37 -16.49 -2.74 -2.79
C LEU A 37 -16.58 -1.71 -1.64
N PHE A 38 -16.69 -2.16 -0.41
CA PHE A 38 -16.70 -1.27 0.75
C PHE A 38 -15.38 -0.50 0.88
N THR A 39 -14.24 -1.19 0.75
CA THR A 39 -12.91 -0.56 0.78
C THR A 39 -12.75 0.46 -0.33
N LEU A 40 -13.17 0.09 -1.55
CA LEU A 40 -13.10 0.96 -2.71
C LEU A 40 -13.99 2.21 -2.53
N SER A 41 -15.17 2.06 -1.93
CA SER A 41 -16.07 3.18 -1.63
C SER A 41 -15.44 4.14 -0.62
N VAL A 42 -14.83 3.62 0.45
CA VAL A 42 -14.12 4.44 1.44
C VAL A 42 -12.90 5.11 0.81
N PHE A 43 -12.14 4.38 -0.03
CA PHE A 43 -11.02 4.94 -0.78
C PHE A 43 -11.46 6.08 -1.68
N ALA A 44 -12.52 5.89 -2.46
CA ALA A 44 -13.04 6.91 -3.35
C ALA A 44 -13.49 8.16 -2.57
N ALA A 45 -14.23 7.99 -1.48
CA ALA A 45 -14.67 9.10 -0.64
C ALA A 45 -13.51 9.87 -0.03
N ALA A 46 -12.50 9.17 0.50
CA ALA A 46 -11.30 9.79 1.05
C ALA A 46 -10.43 10.46 -0.03
N SER A 47 -10.35 9.87 -1.23
CA SER A 47 -9.62 10.46 -2.36
C SER A 47 -10.30 11.73 -2.87
N VAL A 48 -11.63 11.75 -2.97
CA VAL A 48 -12.39 12.95 -3.32
C VAL A 48 -12.18 14.04 -2.26
N SER A 49 -12.19 13.68 -0.97
CA SER A 49 -11.89 14.63 0.11
C SER A 49 -10.48 15.22 -0.04
N GLY A 50 -9.47 14.37 -0.25
CA GLY A 50 -8.10 14.81 -0.48
C GLY A 50 -7.95 15.69 -1.74
N PHE A 51 -8.71 15.38 -2.80
CA PHE A 51 -8.76 16.20 -4.01
C PHE A 51 -9.39 17.56 -3.73
N VAL A 52 -10.47 17.65 -2.95
CA VAL A 52 -11.10 18.93 -2.59
C VAL A 52 -10.19 19.80 -1.72
N PHE A 53 -9.45 19.19 -0.80
CA PHE A 53 -8.54 19.91 0.11
C PHE A 53 -7.10 20.00 -0.38
N TYR A 54 -6.82 19.73 -1.67
CA TYR A 54 -5.46 19.65 -2.21
C TYR A 54 -4.62 20.90 -1.94
N GLU A 55 -5.21 22.11 -2.00
CA GLU A 55 -4.47 23.34 -1.73
C GLU A 55 -3.91 23.41 -0.30
N ARG A 56 -4.69 22.95 0.68
CA ARG A 56 -4.24 22.89 2.09
C ARG A 56 -3.11 21.89 2.26
N ILE A 57 -3.25 20.71 1.60
CA ILE A 57 -2.23 19.67 1.62
C ILE A 57 -0.94 20.19 0.99
N ILE A 58 -1.02 20.84 -0.15
CA ILE A 58 0.14 21.42 -0.84
C ILE A 58 0.84 22.47 0.02
N LYS A 59 0.09 23.42 0.58
CA LYS A 59 0.66 24.45 1.47
C LYS A 59 1.37 23.83 2.67
N PHE A 60 0.73 22.85 3.30
CA PHE A 60 1.31 22.10 4.41
C PHE A 60 2.62 21.40 4.01
N LEU A 61 2.65 20.74 2.84
CA LEU A 61 3.84 20.06 2.33
C LEU A 61 4.98 21.04 1.99
N ILE A 62 4.68 22.18 1.37
CA ILE A 62 5.66 23.23 1.06
C ILE A 62 6.31 23.77 2.36
N ASP A 63 5.48 24.03 3.38
CA ASP A 63 5.96 24.49 4.68
C ASP A 63 6.82 23.43 5.38
N LEU A 64 6.36 22.18 5.36
CA LEU A 64 7.06 21.06 6.01
C LEU A 64 8.39 20.71 5.32
N LEU A 65 8.46 20.84 3.99
CA LEU A 65 9.68 20.63 3.21
C LEU A 65 10.63 21.84 3.26
N SER A 66 10.19 22.96 3.87
CA SER A 66 10.98 24.20 3.97
C SER A 66 11.34 24.78 2.58
N LEU A 67 10.40 24.73 1.64
CA LEU A 67 10.58 25.20 0.26
C LEU A 67 10.29 26.71 0.10
N LYS A 68 10.06 27.44 1.20
CA LYS A 68 9.83 28.89 1.16
C LYS A 68 11.08 29.62 0.65
N GLY A 69 10.90 30.50 -0.34
CA GLY A 69 12.01 31.27 -0.92
C GLY A 69 12.73 30.59 -2.08
N ILE A 70 12.29 29.41 -2.49
CA ILE A 70 12.81 28.71 -3.66
C ILE A 70 11.92 29.03 -4.87
N ASN A 71 12.50 29.21 -6.05
CA ASN A 71 11.74 29.39 -7.29
C ASN A 71 11.03 28.10 -7.68
N ILE A 72 9.79 27.97 -7.27
CA ILE A 72 8.93 26.81 -7.53
C ILE A 72 7.94 27.23 -8.63
N VAL A 73 7.87 26.44 -9.70
CA VAL A 73 7.01 26.75 -10.84
C VAL A 73 6.20 25.52 -11.27
N PHE A 74 5.08 25.78 -11.93
CA PHE A 74 4.42 24.80 -12.77
C PHE A 74 4.97 24.92 -14.19
N THR A 75 5.51 23.85 -14.72
CA THR A 75 6.07 23.81 -16.10
C THR A 75 4.98 23.59 -17.15
N SER A 76 3.79 23.14 -16.73
CA SER A 76 2.63 22.95 -17.61
C SER A 76 1.31 23.31 -16.89
N PRO A 77 0.33 23.87 -17.61
CA PRO A 77 -0.97 24.23 -17.04
C PRO A 77 -1.73 23.05 -16.39
N PHE A 78 -1.49 21.82 -16.89
CA PHE A 78 -2.19 20.62 -16.38
C PHE A 78 -1.53 20.01 -15.15
N GLN A 79 -0.38 20.48 -14.75
CA GLN A 79 0.34 19.90 -13.61
C GLN A 79 -0.35 20.11 -12.27
N PHE A 80 -1.11 21.19 -12.10
CA PHE A 80 -1.88 21.40 -10.89
C PHE A 80 -2.96 20.32 -10.71
N ILE A 81 -3.58 19.86 -11.83
CA ILE A 81 -4.56 18.76 -11.81
C ILE A 81 -3.88 17.44 -11.39
N ASN A 82 -2.72 17.15 -11.98
CA ASN A 82 -1.96 15.95 -11.63
C ASN A 82 -1.57 15.96 -10.15
N LEU A 83 -1.17 17.11 -9.62
CA LEU A 83 -0.83 17.24 -8.20
C LEU A 83 -2.06 17.09 -7.30
N ALA A 84 -3.20 17.68 -7.68
CA ALA A 84 -4.46 17.51 -6.96
C ALA A 84 -4.92 16.04 -6.94
N ILE A 85 -4.77 15.32 -8.06
CA ILE A 85 -5.06 13.88 -8.14
C ILE A 85 -4.09 13.09 -7.25
N SER A 86 -2.80 13.42 -7.26
CA SER A 86 -1.80 12.78 -6.39
C SER A 86 -2.11 12.98 -4.91
N CYS A 87 -2.52 14.19 -4.52
CA CYS A 87 -2.98 14.49 -3.15
C CYS A 87 -4.24 13.69 -2.79
N GLY A 88 -5.18 13.55 -3.73
CA GLY A 88 -6.39 12.74 -3.56
C GLY A 88 -6.04 11.27 -3.33
N ILE A 89 -5.24 10.67 -4.21
CA ILE A 89 -4.82 9.26 -4.10
C ILE A 89 -4.04 9.04 -2.79
N ALA A 90 -3.11 9.94 -2.46
CA ALA A 90 -2.34 9.87 -1.23
C ALA A 90 -3.23 9.89 0.01
N SER A 91 -4.15 10.84 0.09
CA SER A 91 -5.11 10.93 1.19
C SER A 91 -5.99 9.69 1.26
N GLY A 92 -6.51 9.23 0.12
CA GLY A 92 -7.32 8.01 0.02
C GLY A 92 -6.61 6.80 0.60
N LEU A 93 -5.35 6.58 0.22
CA LEU A 93 -4.56 5.45 0.70
C LEU A 93 -4.25 5.56 2.19
N VAL A 94 -3.85 6.73 2.70
CA VAL A 94 -3.58 6.93 4.13
C VAL A 94 -4.81 6.59 4.98
N PHE A 95 -6.00 7.05 4.57
CA PHE A 95 -7.24 6.78 5.32
C PHE A 95 -7.75 5.35 5.17
N VAL A 96 -7.59 4.75 3.99
CA VAL A 96 -8.06 3.38 3.73
C VAL A 96 -7.10 2.33 4.29
N PHE A 97 -5.85 2.67 4.49
CA PHE A 97 -4.83 1.70 4.89
C PHE A 97 -5.17 0.94 6.19
N PRO A 98 -5.61 1.57 7.29
CA PRO A 98 -6.04 0.86 8.49
C PRO A 98 -7.19 -0.13 8.22
N LEU A 99 -8.12 0.27 7.35
CA LEU A 99 -9.25 -0.55 6.93
C LEU A 99 -8.79 -1.75 6.10
N LEU A 100 -7.84 -1.56 5.18
CA LEU A 100 -7.24 -2.64 4.39
C LEU A 100 -6.62 -3.70 5.30
N ILE A 101 -5.82 -3.29 6.28
CA ILE A 101 -5.22 -4.21 7.23
C ILE A 101 -6.30 -4.96 8.01
N TYR A 102 -7.28 -4.26 8.55
CA TYR A 102 -8.39 -4.89 9.27
C TYR A 102 -9.12 -5.92 8.41
N GLN A 103 -9.42 -5.60 7.15
CA GLN A 103 -10.09 -6.52 6.24
C GLN A 103 -9.23 -7.72 5.87
N PHE A 104 -7.93 -7.50 5.63
CA PHE A 104 -6.98 -8.59 5.38
C PHE A 104 -6.91 -9.56 6.57
N LEU A 105 -6.80 -9.03 7.79
CA LEU A 105 -6.78 -9.83 9.01
C LEU A 105 -8.12 -10.56 9.24
N SER A 106 -9.24 -9.89 8.96
CA SER A 106 -10.57 -10.50 9.06
C SER A 106 -10.77 -11.62 8.03
N PHE A 107 -10.17 -11.51 6.85
CA PHE A 107 -10.18 -12.56 5.84
C PHE A 107 -9.39 -13.81 6.28
N LEU A 108 -8.30 -13.62 7.02
CA LEU A 108 -7.52 -14.74 7.58
C LEU A 108 -8.23 -15.45 8.76
N ARG A 109 -9.28 -14.86 9.32
CA ARG A 109 -10.00 -15.40 10.48
C ARG A 109 -10.39 -16.88 10.37
N PRO A 110 -10.97 -17.38 9.25
CA PRO A 110 -11.33 -18.78 9.13
C PRO A 110 -10.13 -19.74 9.09
N ALA A 111 -8.94 -19.24 8.74
CA ALA A 111 -7.71 -20.02 8.71
C ALA A 111 -6.95 -20.03 10.04
N LEU A 112 -7.34 -19.17 11.00
CA LEU A 112 -6.65 -18.96 12.26
C LEU A 112 -7.40 -19.63 13.43
N ARG A 113 -6.65 -20.18 14.40
CA ARG A 113 -7.21 -20.59 15.68
C ARG A 113 -7.63 -19.36 16.48
N THR A 114 -8.61 -19.51 17.37
CA THR A 114 -9.18 -18.41 18.16
C THR A 114 -8.10 -17.62 18.94
N LYS A 115 -7.06 -18.29 19.43
CA LYS A 115 -5.93 -17.65 20.14
C LYS A 115 -5.06 -16.83 19.20
N GLU A 116 -4.82 -17.33 17.99
CA GLU A 116 -4.03 -16.65 16.94
C GLU A 116 -4.76 -15.42 16.42
N TYR A 117 -6.06 -15.53 16.19
CA TYR A 117 -6.88 -14.40 15.75
C TYR A 117 -6.87 -13.23 16.76
N LYS A 118 -7.02 -13.50 18.07
CA LYS A 118 -6.92 -12.45 19.09
C LYS A 118 -5.57 -11.74 19.07
N MET A 119 -4.50 -12.47 18.82
CA MET A 119 -3.15 -11.90 18.73
C MET A 119 -2.98 -11.04 17.48
N VAL A 120 -3.51 -11.49 16.36
CA VAL A 120 -3.51 -10.77 15.08
C VAL A 120 -4.29 -9.47 15.18
N VAL A 121 -5.48 -9.48 15.80
CA VAL A 121 -6.26 -8.25 16.05
C VAL A 121 -5.51 -7.29 16.98
N ARG A 122 -4.77 -7.80 17.96
CA ARG A 122 -3.93 -6.98 18.84
C ARG A 122 -2.76 -6.32 18.09
N SER A 123 -2.30 -6.86 16.97
CA SER A 123 -1.24 -6.24 16.15
C SER A 123 -1.74 -5.11 15.24
N LEU A 124 -3.06 -4.90 15.10
CA LEU A 124 -3.66 -3.82 14.30
C LEU A 124 -3.16 -2.43 14.69
N PRO A 125 -3.22 -1.98 15.95
CA PRO A 125 -2.73 -0.67 16.33
C PRO A 125 -1.23 -0.52 16.06
N PHE A 126 -0.45 -1.58 16.27
CA PHE A 126 0.97 -1.59 15.95
C PHE A 126 1.22 -1.43 14.44
N SER A 127 0.40 -2.06 13.59
CA SER A 127 0.44 -1.91 12.15
C SER A 127 0.20 -0.46 11.71
N ILE A 128 -0.78 0.23 12.33
CA ILE A 128 -1.06 1.65 12.04
C ILE A 128 0.15 2.52 12.41
N VAL A 129 0.72 2.30 13.61
CA VAL A 129 1.92 3.03 14.05
C VAL A 129 3.09 2.78 13.09
N LEU A 130 3.28 1.53 12.65
CA LEU A 130 4.34 1.17 11.72
C LEU A 130 4.14 1.80 10.35
N PHE A 131 2.90 1.90 9.87
CA PHE A 131 2.59 2.61 8.63
C PHE A 131 2.92 4.11 8.73
N LEU A 132 2.47 4.75 9.81
CA LEU A 132 2.75 6.17 10.04
C LEU A 132 4.24 6.45 10.20
N SER A 133 4.98 5.57 10.87
CA SER A 133 6.43 5.68 11.01
C SER A 133 7.14 5.53 9.65
N GLY A 134 6.74 4.56 8.82
CA GLY A 134 7.27 4.38 7.48
C GLY A 134 6.95 5.57 6.57
N PHE A 135 5.72 6.07 6.61
CA PHE A 135 5.31 7.26 5.88
C PHE A 135 6.15 8.50 6.29
N SER A 136 6.30 8.73 7.59
CA SER A 136 7.11 9.83 8.13
C SER A 136 8.58 9.70 7.75
N PHE A 137 9.11 8.47 7.79
CA PHE A 137 10.50 8.20 7.41
C PHE A 137 10.74 8.46 5.93
N GLY A 138 9.84 8.03 5.04
CA GLY A 138 9.90 8.34 3.61
C GLY A 138 9.88 9.83 3.34
N PHE A 139 9.02 10.56 4.05
CA PHE A 139 8.96 12.01 3.97
C PHE A 139 10.28 12.67 4.41
N LEU A 140 10.89 12.20 5.50
CA LEU A 140 12.17 12.72 6.00
C LEU A 140 13.32 12.48 5.02
N ILE A 141 13.40 11.28 4.42
CA ILE A 141 14.41 10.98 3.40
C ILE A 141 14.27 11.93 2.22
N MET A 142 13.06 12.11 1.70
CA MET A 142 12.80 12.99 0.57
C MET A 142 13.14 14.45 0.90
N LYS A 143 12.76 14.93 2.08
CA LYS A 143 13.14 16.26 2.57
C LYS A 143 14.66 16.44 2.58
N TRP A 144 15.39 15.49 3.14
CA TRP A 144 16.84 15.53 3.21
C TRP A 144 17.51 15.51 1.82
N GLN A 145 16.99 14.67 0.92
CA GLN A 145 17.46 14.61 -0.47
C GLN A 145 17.27 15.95 -1.20
N ILE A 146 16.10 16.58 -1.05
CA ILE A 146 15.82 17.89 -1.63
C ILE A 146 16.79 18.94 -1.08
N GLN A 147 17.05 18.94 0.22
CA GLN A 147 17.97 19.88 0.85
C GLN A 147 19.41 19.71 0.34
N ILE A 148 19.90 18.47 0.19
CA ILE A 148 21.22 18.19 -0.40
C ILE A 148 21.28 18.74 -1.82
N PHE A 149 20.27 18.46 -2.64
CA PHE A 149 20.19 18.93 -4.01
C PHE A 149 20.28 20.47 -4.07
N LEU A 150 19.48 21.16 -3.27
CA LEU A 150 19.45 22.63 -3.22
C LEU A 150 20.80 23.21 -2.80
N THR A 151 21.42 22.67 -1.75
CA THR A 151 22.72 23.11 -1.28
C THR A 151 23.80 22.94 -2.34
N ARG A 152 23.81 21.81 -3.04
CA ARG A 152 24.77 21.53 -4.11
C ARG A 152 24.57 22.43 -5.31
N SER A 153 23.33 22.66 -5.72
CA SER A 153 23.01 23.52 -6.86
C SER A 153 23.48 24.96 -6.60
N VAL A 154 23.23 25.48 -5.40
CA VAL A 154 23.72 26.81 -5.00
C VAL A 154 25.26 26.87 -5.02
N SER A 155 25.96 25.83 -4.52
CA SER A 155 27.43 25.78 -4.50
C SER A 155 28.03 25.75 -5.90
N LEU A 156 27.30 25.28 -6.90
CA LEU A 156 27.70 25.23 -8.29
C LEU A 156 27.32 26.51 -9.08
N GLY A 157 26.66 27.48 -8.43
CA GLY A 157 26.16 28.71 -9.07
C GLY A 157 24.99 28.45 -10.05
N ILE A 158 24.33 27.29 -9.95
CA ILE A 158 23.21 26.93 -10.82
C ILE A 158 21.91 27.44 -10.18
N GLY A 159 21.13 28.21 -10.95
CA GLY A 159 19.80 28.66 -10.51
C GLY A 159 18.84 27.46 -10.35
N ASN A 160 18.11 27.42 -9.25
CA ASN A 160 17.13 26.36 -8.97
C ASN A 160 15.76 26.76 -9.48
N ILE A 161 15.23 26.04 -10.47
CA ILE A 161 13.82 26.07 -10.85
C ILE A 161 13.27 24.66 -10.65
N LEU A 162 12.40 24.48 -9.66
CA LEU A 162 11.82 23.18 -9.32
C LEU A 162 10.38 23.08 -9.83
N ASP A 163 10.09 21.97 -10.50
CA ASP A 163 8.71 21.59 -10.83
C ASP A 163 8.00 21.08 -9.58
N ILE A 164 7.10 21.89 -9.06
CA ILE A 164 6.40 21.59 -7.81
C ILE A 164 5.54 20.33 -7.91
N SER A 165 4.88 20.12 -9.05
CA SER A 165 4.00 18.97 -9.23
C SER A 165 4.76 17.66 -9.15
N ARG A 166 5.85 17.57 -9.91
CA ARG A 166 6.72 16.38 -9.91
C ARG A 166 7.32 16.14 -8.53
N LEU A 167 7.86 17.18 -7.91
CA LEU A 167 8.52 17.09 -6.60
C LEU A 167 7.56 16.62 -5.52
N LEU A 168 6.40 17.27 -5.35
CA LEU A 168 5.45 16.89 -4.31
C LEU A 168 4.80 15.53 -4.57
N SER A 169 4.48 15.20 -5.83
CA SER A 169 3.97 13.87 -6.17
C SER A 169 4.97 12.78 -5.85
N THR A 170 6.26 12.98 -6.16
CA THR A 170 7.33 12.04 -5.81
C THR A 170 7.44 11.86 -4.30
N VAL A 171 7.44 12.96 -3.53
CA VAL A 171 7.48 12.91 -2.05
C VAL A 171 6.30 12.13 -1.50
N LEU A 172 5.08 12.41 -1.96
CA LEU A 172 3.88 11.72 -1.51
C LEU A 172 3.93 10.23 -1.83
N LEU A 173 4.22 9.87 -3.09
CA LEU A 173 4.25 8.47 -3.53
C LEU A 173 5.34 7.69 -2.79
N THR A 174 6.56 8.20 -2.69
CA THR A 174 7.67 7.55 -1.98
C THR A 174 7.31 7.33 -0.51
N SER A 175 6.78 8.35 0.17
CA SER A 175 6.36 8.23 1.57
C SER A 175 5.28 7.16 1.77
N MET A 176 4.32 7.09 0.86
CA MET A 176 3.24 6.10 0.92
C MET A 176 3.74 4.68 0.71
N PHE A 177 4.52 4.47 -0.34
CA PHE A 177 5.08 3.15 -0.61
C PHE A 177 5.96 2.68 0.54
N LEU A 178 6.73 3.58 1.16
CA LEU A 178 7.53 3.21 2.32
C LEU A 178 6.66 2.88 3.54
N GLY A 179 5.55 3.61 3.75
CA GLY A 179 4.54 3.24 4.75
C GLY A 179 3.99 1.82 4.54
N ILE A 180 3.72 1.44 3.28
CA ILE A 180 3.30 0.08 2.90
C ILE A 180 4.46 -0.91 3.13
N GLY A 181 5.69 -0.56 2.74
CA GLY A 181 6.88 -1.40 2.94
C GLY A 181 7.14 -1.74 4.41
N PHE A 182 6.86 -0.82 5.32
CA PHE A 182 6.96 -1.05 6.76
C PHE A 182 5.93 -2.06 7.31
N GLN A 183 4.96 -2.50 6.50
CA GLN A 183 4.05 -3.59 6.88
C GLN A 183 4.65 -4.98 6.69
N PHE A 184 5.73 -5.07 5.93
CA PHE A 184 6.37 -6.35 5.63
C PHE A 184 6.71 -7.20 6.87
N PRO A 185 7.26 -6.62 7.97
CA PRO A 185 7.53 -7.38 9.21
C PRO A 185 6.28 -7.98 9.84
N ILE A 186 5.15 -7.25 9.81
CA ILE A 186 3.89 -7.75 10.37
C ILE A 186 3.36 -8.91 9.54
N ILE A 187 3.45 -8.79 8.21
CA ILE A 187 3.05 -9.87 7.30
C ILE A 187 3.91 -11.11 7.54
N LEU A 188 5.21 -10.96 7.70
CA LEU A 188 6.12 -12.07 8.03
C LEU A 188 5.80 -12.70 9.38
N LEU A 189 5.58 -11.89 10.42
CA LEU A 189 5.17 -12.36 11.74
C LEU A 189 3.89 -13.19 11.67
N LEU A 190 2.92 -12.74 10.88
CA LEU A 190 1.67 -13.47 10.64
C LEU A 190 1.92 -14.81 9.97
N LEU A 191 2.70 -14.84 8.88
CA LEU A 191 3.03 -16.06 8.15
C LEU A 191 3.78 -17.08 9.01
N LEU A 192 4.67 -16.61 9.89
CA LEU A 192 5.36 -17.45 10.88
C LEU A 192 4.38 -18.03 11.92
N ARG A 193 3.43 -17.22 12.40
CA ARG A 193 2.45 -17.61 13.41
C ARG A 193 1.44 -18.63 12.90
N ILE A 194 0.99 -18.47 11.65
CA ILE A 194 0.09 -19.41 10.98
C ILE A 194 0.83 -20.72 10.62
N GLY A 195 2.18 -20.73 10.72
CA GLY A 195 2.98 -21.89 10.39
C GLY A 195 3.22 -22.15 8.90
N ILE A 196 2.85 -21.17 8.04
CA ILE A 196 3.10 -21.23 6.59
C ILE A 196 4.61 -21.19 6.33
N ILE A 197 5.34 -20.38 7.10
CA ILE A 197 6.81 -20.26 7.02
C ILE A 197 7.40 -20.71 8.35
N LYS A 198 8.46 -21.53 8.29
CA LYS A 198 9.24 -21.93 9.47
C LYS A 198 10.36 -20.92 9.71
N HIS A 199 10.65 -20.63 10.98
CA HIS A 199 11.73 -19.70 11.37
C HIS A 199 13.08 -20.05 10.73
N ASN A 200 13.44 -21.34 10.68
CA ASN A 200 14.65 -21.82 10.01
C ASN A 200 14.69 -21.51 8.49
N GLN A 201 13.55 -21.46 7.83
CA GLN A 201 13.48 -21.12 6.40
C GLN A 201 13.71 -19.63 6.19
N LEU A 202 13.18 -18.79 7.07
CA LEU A 202 13.34 -17.35 7.02
C LEU A 202 14.80 -16.95 7.27
N SER A 203 15.42 -17.54 8.29
CA SER A 203 16.84 -17.31 8.59
C SER A 203 17.79 -17.69 7.44
N LYS A 204 17.51 -18.79 6.73
CA LYS A 204 18.31 -19.19 5.56
C LYS A 204 18.09 -18.32 4.32
N LYS A 205 16.99 -17.57 4.27
CA LYS A 205 16.61 -16.73 3.12
C LYS A 205 16.81 -15.23 3.36
N ARG A 206 17.59 -14.81 4.35
CA ARG A 206 17.87 -13.41 4.67
C ARG A 206 18.34 -12.64 3.46
N LEU A 207 19.27 -13.18 2.68
CA LEU A 207 19.80 -12.56 1.47
C LEU A 207 18.68 -12.22 0.45
N TRP A 208 17.67 -13.10 0.30
CA TRP A 208 16.53 -12.87 -0.57
C TRP A 208 15.63 -11.74 -0.09
N VAL A 209 15.50 -11.57 1.23
CA VAL A 209 14.74 -10.46 1.83
C VAL A 209 15.48 -9.14 1.62
N TYR A 210 16.80 -9.11 1.82
CA TYR A 210 17.61 -7.92 1.55
C TYR A 210 17.58 -7.51 0.07
N LEU A 211 17.71 -8.50 -0.82
CA LEU A 211 17.57 -8.27 -2.26
C LEU A 211 16.17 -7.75 -2.61
N GLY A 212 15.13 -8.34 -2.05
CA GLY A 212 13.75 -7.89 -2.22
C GLY A 212 13.51 -6.47 -1.71
N SER A 213 14.08 -6.11 -0.56
CA SER A 213 14.02 -4.74 -0.02
C SER A 213 14.73 -3.74 -0.91
N PHE A 214 15.87 -4.12 -1.49
CA PHE A 214 16.61 -3.28 -2.43
C PHE A 214 15.86 -3.11 -3.76
N ILE A 215 15.32 -4.20 -4.31
CA ILE A 215 14.48 -4.12 -5.53
C ILE A 215 13.24 -3.25 -5.26
N PHE A 216 12.63 -3.39 -4.08
CA PHE A 216 11.50 -2.54 -3.70
C PHE A 216 11.90 -1.06 -3.69
N ALA A 217 13.06 -0.71 -3.13
CA ALA A 217 13.55 0.66 -3.11
C ALA A 217 13.76 1.22 -4.52
N ILE A 218 14.36 0.46 -5.44
CA ILE A 218 14.60 0.88 -6.84
C ILE A 218 13.28 1.15 -7.60
N VAL A 219 12.22 0.43 -7.26
CA VAL A 219 10.89 0.62 -7.89
C VAL A 219 10.23 1.92 -7.43
N LEU A 220 10.63 2.48 -6.28
CA LEU A 220 10.10 3.75 -5.82
C LEU A 220 10.59 4.92 -6.71
N PRO A 221 9.76 5.95 -6.91
CA PRO A 221 10.11 7.11 -7.71
C PRO A 221 11.04 8.07 -6.94
N ALA A 222 12.10 7.54 -6.34
CA ALA A 222 13.01 8.33 -5.50
C ALA A 222 14.10 9.08 -6.30
N ASP A 223 14.20 8.84 -7.60
CA ASP A 223 15.10 9.48 -8.57
C ASP A 223 16.60 9.52 -8.17
N SER A 224 17.03 8.72 -7.17
CA SER A 224 18.42 8.77 -6.67
C SER A 224 18.84 7.47 -6.00
N ILE A 225 19.97 6.91 -6.41
CA ILE A 225 20.60 5.72 -5.81
C ILE A 225 20.85 5.92 -4.30
N LEU A 226 21.17 7.15 -3.88
CA LEU A 226 21.37 7.45 -2.47
C LEU A 226 20.07 7.31 -1.67
N ALA A 227 18.93 7.72 -2.22
CA ALA A 227 17.63 7.51 -1.60
C ALA A 227 17.28 6.01 -1.55
N ASP A 228 17.58 5.25 -2.62
CA ASP A 228 17.31 3.81 -2.65
C ASP A 228 18.05 3.06 -1.54
N ILE A 229 19.33 3.40 -1.33
CA ILE A 229 20.13 2.84 -0.22
C ILE A 229 19.52 3.23 1.14
N LEU A 230 19.17 4.50 1.32
CA LEU A 230 18.58 4.98 2.57
C LEU A 230 17.21 4.38 2.88
N ILE A 231 16.42 4.10 1.85
CA ILE A 231 15.11 3.42 1.96
C ILE A 231 15.30 1.94 2.29
N THR A 232 16.29 1.29 1.70
CA THR A 232 16.57 -0.12 1.92
C THR A 232 17.01 -0.41 3.36
N LEU A 233 17.81 0.48 3.96
CA LEU A 233 18.36 0.32 5.31
C LEU A 233 17.28 0.05 6.38
N PRO A 234 16.25 0.89 6.58
CA PRO A 234 15.22 0.63 7.59
C PRO A 234 14.39 -0.61 7.30
N LEU A 235 14.19 -0.97 6.03
CA LEU A 235 13.47 -2.20 5.66
C LEU A 235 14.26 -3.44 6.10
N ILE A 236 15.59 -3.42 5.95
CA ILE A 236 16.47 -4.50 6.45
C ILE A 236 16.46 -4.55 7.97
N VAL A 237 16.61 -3.40 8.65
CA VAL A 237 16.59 -3.33 10.12
C VAL A 237 15.26 -3.81 10.70
N LEU A 238 14.14 -3.51 10.04
CA LEU A 238 12.83 -3.98 10.47
C LEU A 238 12.63 -5.50 10.27
N PHE A 239 13.39 -6.09 9.36
CA PHE A 239 13.34 -7.53 9.12
C PHE A 239 14.17 -8.32 10.15
N GLU A 240 15.33 -7.81 10.61
CA GLU A 240 16.19 -8.48 11.61
C GLU A 240 15.57 -8.47 13.00
#